data_02b9dc0f8615aa1a27087db686636864
#
_entry.id   02b9dc0f8615aa1a27087db686636864
#
_cell.length_a   1.000
_cell.length_b   1.000
_cell.length_c   1.000
_cell.angle_alpha   90.00
_cell.angle_beta   90.00
_cell.angle_gamma   90.00
#
_symmetry.space_group_name_H-M   'P 1'
#
loop_
_entity.id
_entity.type
_entity.pdbx_description
1 polymer ?
#
loop_
_entity_poly.entity_id
_entity_poly.type
_entity_poly.pdbx_seq_one_letter_code
_entity_poly.pdbx_strand_id
1 'polypeptide(L)'
;NKNKEHRGIMPIGDGEVLSIGAQTNGTYYQSYNVSYSTNWFGGKRPVQFSVGAYYSKSTDVSSNYYNSAYMNNYYSYMYGYGSSYYNNYENYYDPDKYIQMVGVSLGWGKRLRWPDDYFTLSVQLAYQRYMMKNWSYMLMNNGNANNLNLTISLNRTSTDNQLFPRTGSEVEASVNLTPPWSLMNNKDYEHLATNRNSPTYAQEQQEKYRWIEYHKWKFKAKTYTALSGGQKCFVLMTRVELGLLGAYNKYNKSPFETYYVGGDGMSGYSSYYGEETIGLRGYENGSVSYSASTGYYAYAYDRFSLELRYPFLLGNTTIYGLTFVEAGNAWYDTKKFNPFSMKRSAGVGVRIFLPMVGLMGIDWAYGFDKVWNGSQYKKGGSQFHFILGQEF
;
A
#
# COMPACT_ATOMS: atom_id res chain seq x y z
N ASN A 1 -2.03 -40.51 -25.91
CA ASN A 1 -3.48 -40.44 -25.75
C ASN A 1 -3.81 -39.36 -24.74
N LYS A 2 -4.19 -38.20 -25.24
CA LYS A 2 -4.66 -37.10 -24.44
C LYS A 2 -6.17 -37.17 -24.45
N ASN A 3 -6.75 -37.69 -23.39
CA ASN A 3 -8.14 -37.45 -23.10
C ASN A 3 -8.33 -35.96 -22.88
N LYS A 4 -8.88 -35.28 -23.86
CA LYS A 4 -9.47 -33.96 -23.70
C LYS A 4 -10.82 -34.17 -23.00
N GLU A 5 -10.80 -34.48 -21.72
CA GLU A 5 -11.97 -34.34 -20.90
C GLU A 5 -12.37 -32.90 -20.89
N HIS A 6 -13.64 -32.62 -21.06
CA HIS A 6 -14.20 -31.28 -20.99
C HIS A 6 -13.84 -30.68 -19.63
N ARG A 7 -12.90 -29.76 -19.62
CA ARG A 7 -12.58 -28.97 -18.43
C ARG A 7 -13.81 -28.13 -18.11
N GLY A 8 -14.49 -28.51 -17.03
CA GLY A 8 -15.55 -27.68 -16.46
C GLY A 8 -14.98 -26.36 -15.93
N ILE A 9 -15.86 -25.45 -15.53
CA ILE A 9 -15.49 -24.15 -14.90
C ILE A 9 -14.89 -24.36 -13.51
N MET A 10 -15.07 -25.52 -12.89
CA MET A 10 -14.52 -25.82 -11.57
C MET A 10 -13.09 -26.32 -11.62
N PRO A 11 -12.23 -25.91 -10.64
CA PRO A 11 -10.86 -26.40 -10.51
C PRO A 11 -10.79 -27.92 -10.41
N ILE A 12 -9.91 -28.57 -11.18
CA ILE A 12 -9.85 -30.04 -11.29
C ILE A 12 -8.63 -30.65 -10.55
N GLY A 13 -7.92 -29.86 -9.74
CA GLY A 13 -6.91 -30.38 -8.82
C GLY A 13 -5.44 -30.15 -9.19
N ASP A 14 -5.11 -29.70 -10.39
CA ASP A 14 -3.72 -29.44 -10.83
C ASP A 14 -3.11 -28.14 -10.26
N GLY A 15 -3.38 -27.82 -9.01
CA GLY A 15 -2.97 -26.57 -8.38
C GLY A 15 -3.77 -25.36 -8.87
N GLU A 16 -4.96 -25.61 -9.42
CA GLU A 16 -5.91 -24.57 -9.80
C GLU A 16 -6.64 -24.05 -8.55
N VAL A 17 -6.77 -22.74 -8.47
CA VAL A 17 -7.46 -22.07 -7.37
C VAL A 17 -8.51 -21.12 -7.94
N LEU A 18 -9.76 -21.33 -7.55
CA LEU A 18 -10.84 -20.37 -7.73
C LEU A 18 -11.14 -19.72 -6.40
N SER A 19 -10.98 -18.40 -6.32
CA SER A 19 -11.28 -17.62 -5.12
C SER A 19 -12.47 -16.71 -5.40
N ILE A 20 -13.45 -16.74 -4.53
CA ILE A 20 -14.59 -15.82 -4.53
C ILE A 20 -14.62 -15.17 -3.16
N GLY A 21 -14.52 -13.86 -3.11
CA GLY A 21 -14.52 -13.09 -1.88
C GLY A 21 -15.63 -12.05 -1.88
N ALA A 22 -16.26 -11.89 -0.73
CA ALA A 22 -17.18 -10.80 -0.46
C ALA A 22 -16.88 -10.25 0.93
N GLN A 23 -16.74 -8.93 1.00
CA GLN A 23 -16.54 -8.21 2.24
C GLN A 23 -17.51 -7.05 2.29
N THR A 24 -18.21 -6.89 3.39
CA THR A 24 -19.13 -5.77 3.58
C THR A 24 -19.06 -5.24 4.99
N ASN A 25 -19.15 -3.94 5.13
CA ASN A 25 -19.40 -3.24 6.37
C ASN A 25 -20.65 -2.37 6.17
N GLY A 26 -21.78 -3.05 5.95
CA GLY A 26 -23.06 -2.42 5.64
C GLY A 26 -22.98 -1.54 4.38
N THR A 27 -23.49 -0.32 4.51
CA THR A 27 -23.53 0.65 3.41
C THR A 27 -22.22 1.41 3.20
N TYR A 28 -21.29 1.38 4.18
CA TYR A 28 -20.04 2.15 4.13
C TYR A 28 -18.98 1.53 3.24
N TYR A 29 -18.88 0.22 3.25
CA TYR A 29 -17.90 -0.50 2.45
C TYR A 29 -18.48 -1.82 1.93
N GLN A 30 -18.28 -2.05 0.64
CA GLN A 30 -18.62 -3.28 -0.04
C GLN A 30 -17.50 -3.63 -1.00
N SER A 31 -17.07 -4.88 -1.00
CA SER A 31 -16.07 -5.39 -1.94
C SER A 31 -16.43 -6.81 -2.35
N TYR A 32 -16.35 -7.05 -3.64
CA TYR A 32 -16.58 -8.36 -4.25
C TYR A 32 -15.42 -8.65 -5.18
N ASN A 33 -14.87 -9.84 -5.07
CA ASN A 33 -13.79 -10.26 -5.95
C ASN A 33 -13.99 -11.69 -6.42
N VAL A 34 -13.53 -11.97 -7.62
CA VAL A 34 -13.41 -13.30 -8.17
C VAL A 34 -12.05 -13.43 -8.84
N SER A 35 -11.34 -14.50 -8.56
CA SER A 35 -10.07 -14.77 -9.23
C SER A 35 -9.89 -16.25 -9.48
N TYR A 36 -9.28 -16.56 -10.60
CA TYR A 36 -8.85 -17.90 -10.97
C TYR A 36 -7.34 -17.88 -11.20
N SER A 37 -6.65 -18.85 -10.70
CA SER A 37 -5.22 -19.03 -10.95
C SER A 37 -4.86 -20.49 -11.15
N THR A 38 -3.85 -20.73 -11.99
CA THR A 38 -3.26 -22.03 -12.22
C THR A 38 -1.75 -21.93 -12.27
N ASN A 39 -1.06 -22.92 -11.71
CA ASN A 39 0.42 -22.97 -11.72
C ASN A 39 0.98 -23.77 -12.91
N TRP A 40 0.12 -24.40 -13.73
CA TRP A 40 0.50 -25.27 -14.82
C TRP A 40 -0.09 -24.83 -16.17
N PHE A 41 -0.07 -23.55 -16.45
CA PHE A 41 -0.58 -23.02 -17.71
C PHE A 41 0.21 -23.58 -18.89
N GLY A 42 -0.49 -24.22 -19.83
CA GLY A 42 0.14 -24.86 -20.98
C GLY A 42 0.67 -26.28 -20.74
N GLY A 43 0.60 -26.82 -19.52
CA GLY A 43 0.75 -28.26 -19.20
C GLY A 43 2.16 -28.83 -19.24
N LYS A 44 3.22 -28.08 -19.55
CA LYS A 44 4.59 -28.60 -19.72
C LYS A 44 5.61 -28.09 -18.69
N ARG A 45 5.35 -26.97 -18.04
CA ARG A 45 6.27 -26.33 -17.08
C ARG A 45 5.44 -25.56 -16.05
N PRO A 46 5.95 -25.34 -14.84
CA PRO A 46 5.29 -24.51 -13.86
C PRO A 46 5.31 -23.03 -14.35
N VAL A 47 4.23 -22.65 -14.97
CA VAL A 47 3.93 -21.29 -15.41
C VAL A 47 2.61 -20.90 -14.75
N GLN A 48 2.66 -19.91 -13.90
CA GLN A 48 1.47 -19.37 -13.26
C GLN A 48 0.71 -18.50 -14.25
N PHE A 49 -0.59 -18.66 -14.28
CA PHE A 49 -1.51 -17.77 -14.98
C PHE A 49 -2.63 -17.42 -14.01
N SER A 50 -3.05 -16.17 -14.01
CA SER A 50 -4.15 -15.70 -13.17
C SER A 50 -5.03 -14.71 -13.91
N VAL A 51 -6.31 -14.77 -13.59
CA VAL A 51 -7.33 -13.82 -14.05
C VAL A 51 -8.12 -13.40 -12.83
N GLY A 52 -8.37 -12.09 -12.69
CA GLY A 52 -9.15 -11.57 -11.59
C GLY A 52 -10.05 -10.43 -12.02
N ALA A 53 -11.16 -10.29 -11.32
CA ALA A 53 -12.05 -9.14 -11.40
C ALA A 53 -12.50 -8.76 -10.01
N TYR A 54 -12.65 -7.46 -9.76
CA TYR A 54 -13.16 -6.97 -8.51
C TYR A 54 -14.02 -5.74 -8.70
N TYR A 55 -14.91 -5.56 -7.75
CA TYR A 55 -15.69 -4.35 -7.54
C TYR A 55 -15.59 -3.95 -6.08
N SER A 56 -15.38 -2.67 -5.82
CA SER A 56 -15.48 -2.13 -4.47
C SER A 56 -16.20 -0.79 -4.47
N LYS A 57 -16.91 -0.53 -3.38
CA LYS A 57 -17.58 0.74 -3.12
C LYS A 57 -17.29 1.15 -1.68
N SER A 58 -16.82 2.38 -1.51
CA SER A 58 -16.65 3.02 -0.21
C SER A 58 -17.47 4.31 -0.20
N THR A 59 -18.19 4.55 0.88
CA THR A 59 -19.00 5.75 1.07
C THR A 59 -18.55 6.46 2.33
N ASP A 60 -18.68 7.78 2.33
CA ASP A 60 -18.34 8.61 3.47
C ASP A 60 -19.56 8.84 4.37
N VAL A 61 -19.28 9.30 5.58
CA VAL A 61 -20.32 9.72 6.52
C VAL A 61 -20.79 11.14 6.19
N SER A 62 -22.07 11.42 6.46
CA SER A 62 -22.59 12.76 6.27
C SER A 62 -22.05 13.72 7.34
N SER A 63 -22.06 15.02 7.02
CA SER A 63 -21.71 16.07 7.98
C SER A 63 -22.58 16.04 9.24
N ASN A 64 -23.81 15.53 9.13
CA ASN A 64 -24.71 15.38 10.27
C ASN A 64 -24.19 14.38 11.32
N TYR A 65 -23.39 13.41 10.94
CA TYR A 65 -22.72 12.49 11.87
C TYR A 65 -21.81 13.24 12.84
N TYR A 66 -20.94 14.08 12.31
CA TYR A 66 -19.99 14.84 13.14
C TYR A 66 -20.70 15.86 14.01
N ASN A 67 -21.71 16.51 13.48
CA ASN A 67 -22.52 17.48 14.23
C ASN A 67 -23.31 16.81 15.36
N SER A 68 -23.92 15.67 15.10
CA SER A 68 -24.70 14.94 16.12
C SER A 68 -23.81 14.30 17.18
N ALA A 69 -22.65 13.76 16.81
CA ALA A 69 -21.69 13.22 17.76
C ALA A 69 -21.13 14.31 18.66
N TYR A 70 -20.82 15.49 18.10
CA TYR A 70 -20.39 16.65 18.88
C TYR A 70 -21.49 17.14 19.83
N MET A 71 -22.71 17.29 19.35
CA MET A 71 -23.86 17.73 20.17
C MET A 71 -24.21 16.71 21.25
N ASN A 72 -24.21 15.42 20.96
CA ASN A 72 -24.45 14.36 21.95
C ASN A 72 -23.39 14.38 23.06
N ASN A 73 -22.12 14.55 22.73
CA ASN A 73 -21.05 14.70 23.71
C ASN A 73 -21.23 15.97 24.55
N TYR A 74 -21.61 17.08 23.92
CA TYR A 74 -21.86 18.34 24.59
C TYR A 74 -23.05 18.25 25.59
N TYR A 75 -24.19 17.69 25.16
CA TYR A 75 -25.35 17.51 26.02
C TYR A 75 -25.13 16.46 27.13
N SER A 76 -24.41 15.38 26.87
CA SER A 76 -24.01 14.39 27.87
C SER A 76 -23.13 15.02 28.96
N TYR A 77 -22.21 15.91 28.57
CA TYR A 77 -21.36 16.62 29.52
C TYR A 77 -22.13 17.64 30.35
N MET A 78 -23.08 18.38 29.74
CA MET A 78 -23.80 19.47 30.40
C MET A 78 -24.96 19.01 31.24
N TYR A 79 -25.63 17.92 30.92
CA TYR A 79 -26.90 17.50 31.58
C TYR A 79 -26.83 16.14 32.25
N GLY A 80 -25.69 15.43 32.20
CA GLY A 80 -25.50 14.16 32.93
C GLY A 80 -26.44 13.02 32.53
N TYR A 81 -27.18 13.17 31.45
CA TYR A 81 -28.09 12.15 30.91
C TYR A 81 -27.35 11.27 29.93
N GLY A 82 -27.18 10.00 30.32
CA GLY A 82 -26.88 8.94 29.36
C GLY A 82 -28.10 8.75 28.42
N SER A 83 -28.19 9.58 27.38
CA SER A 83 -29.18 9.37 26.35
C SER A 83 -28.71 8.20 25.50
N SER A 84 -29.24 7.00 25.77
CA SER A 84 -29.26 5.88 24.84
C SER A 84 -30.19 6.23 23.67
N TYR A 85 -29.81 7.23 22.88
CA TYR A 85 -30.32 7.32 21.53
C TYR A 85 -29.58 6.21 20.77
N TYR A 86 -30.30 5.15 20.45
CA TYR A 86 -29.97 4.27 19.35
C TYR A 86 -29.91 5.15 18.10
N ASN A 87 -28.73 5.70 17.84
CA ASN A 87 -28.47 6.37 16.58
C ASN A 87 -28.56 5.31 15.50
N ASN A 88 -29.61 5.33 14.72
CA ASN A 88 -29.70 4.57 13.49
C ASN A 88 -28.51 5.02 12.63
N TYR A 89 -27.45 4.21 12.57
CA TYR A 89 -26.27 4.46 11.75
C TYR A 89 -26.63 4.69 10.28
N GLU A 90 -27.76 4.19 9.83
CA GLU A 90 -28.32 4.41 8.48
C GLU A 90 -28.57 5.88 8.15
N ASN A 91 -28.85 6.74 9.14
CA ASN A 91 -29.10 8.17 8.93
C ASN A 91 -27.84 9.02 8.75
N TYR A 92 -26.64 8.45 8.96
CA TYR A 92 -25.37 9.16 8.82
C TYR A 92 -24.64 8.83 7.54
N TYR A 93 -25.18 7.94 6.76
CA TYR A 93 -24.71 7.60 5.44
C TYR A 93 -25.06 8.70 4.43
N ASP A 94 -24.05 9.13 3.65
CA ASP A 94 -24.23 10.08 2.57
C ASP A 94 -24.12 9.35 1.22
N PRO A 95 -25.27 9.05 0.56
CA PRO A 95 -25.25 8.33 -0.70
C PRO A 95 -24.58 9.10 -1.84
N ASP A 96 -24.38 10.43 -1.65
CA ASP A 96 -23.78 11.32 -2.63
C ASP A 96 -22.27 11.49 -2.44
N LYS A 97 -21.67 10.83 -1.42
CA LYS A 97 -20.24 10.82 -1.19
C LYS A 97 -19.69 9.40 -1.29
N TYR A 98 -19.16 9.06 -2.43
CA TYR A 98 -18.62 7.72 -2.63
C TYR A 98 -17.46 7.66 -3.62
N ILE A 99 -16.69 6.59 -3.50
CA ILE A 99 -15.79 6.07 -4.52
C ILE A 99 -16.18 4.63 -4.86
N GLN A 100 -16.32 4.34 -6.14
CA GLN A 100 -16.48 2.99 -6.67
C GLN A 100 -15.28 2.64 -7.53
N MET A 101 -14.82 1.41 -7.41
CA MET A 101 -13.72 0.87 -8.21
C MET A 101 -14.15 -0.43 -8.86
N VAL A 102 -13.92 -0.55 -10.15
CA VAL A 102 -14.06 -1.79 -10.91
C VAL A 102 -12.72 -2.10 -11.52
N GLY A 103 -12.26 -3.33 -11.39
CA GLY A 103 -10.99 -3.72 -11.98
C GLY A 103 -11.00 -5.13 -12.54
N VAL A 104 -10.20 -5.34 -13.56
CA VAL A 104 -9.86 -6.65 -14.13
C VAL A 104 -8.35 -6.75 -14.26
N SER A 105 -7.81 -7.96 -14.06
CA SER A 105 -6.38 -8.21 -14.17
C SER A 105 -6.08 -9.55 -14.82
N LEU A 106 -4.99 -9.59 -15.58
CA LEU A 106 -4.39 -10.78 -16.16
C LEU A 106 -2.96 -10.86 -15.66
N GLY A 107 -2.60 -11.98 -15.06
CA GLY A 107 -1.27 -12.23 -14.52
C GLY A 107 -0.62 -13.44 -15.18
N TRP A 108 0.66 -13.33 -15.40
CA TRP A 108 1.53 -14.41 -15.85
C TRP A 108 2.80 -14.42 -14.99
N GLY A 109 3.24 -15.60 -14.56
CA GLY A 109 4.41 -15.75 -13.72
C GLY A 109 5.22 -16.98 -14.08
N LYS A 110 6.54 -16.88 -13.98
CA LYS A 110 7.45 -17.98 -14.26
C LYS A 110 8.65 -17.95 -13.35
N ARG A 111 9.00 -19.10 -12.78
CA ARG A 111 10.28 -19.32 -12.10
C ARG A 111 11.40 -19.38 -13.14
N LEU A 112 12.43 -18.58 -12.94
CA LEU A 112 13.60 -18.53 -13.81
C LEU A 112 14.59 -19.63 -13.40
N ARG A 113 15.52 -19.97 -14.30
CA ARG A 113 16.61 -20.91 -14.04
C ARG A 113 17.95 -20.21 -13.96
N TRP A 114 18.02 -18.97 -14.41
CA TRP A 114 19.21 -18.14 -14.41
C TRP A 114 18.85 -16.75 -13.91
N PRO A 115 19.68 -16.13 -13.06
CA PRO A 115 21.01 -16.55 -12.56
C PRO A 115 20.96 -17.70 -11.54
N ASP A 116 19.86 -17.86 -10.81
CA ASP A 116 19.57 -19.02 -9.95
C ASP A 116 18.08 -19.35 -10.01
N ASP A 117 17.66 -20.46 -9.38
CA ASP A 117 16.27 -20.91 -9.44
C ASP A 117 15.37 -20.31 -8.35
N TYR A 118 15.86 -19.35 -7.58
CA TYR A 118 15.08 -18.57 -6.61
C TYR A 118 14.36 -17.37 -7.25
N PHE A 119 14.72 -17.02 -8.49
CA PHE A 119 14.07 -15.90 -9.20
C PHE A 119 12.72 -16.28 -9.78
N THR A 120 11.76 -15.39 -9.61
CA THR A 120 10.42 -15.45 -10.24
C THR A 120 10.17 -14.15 -10.99
N LEU A 121 9.89 -14.26 -12.27
CA LEU A 121 9.42 -13.15 -13.10
C LEU A 121 7.91 -13.19 -13.18
N SER A 122 7.25 -12.09 -12.88
CA SER A 122 5.81 -11.93 -13.07
C SER A 122 5.49 -10.69 -13.91
N VAL A 123 4.46 -10.82 -14.72
CA VAL A 123 3.92 -9.75 -15.58
C VAL A 123 2.42 -9.72 -15.36
N GLN A 124 1.89 -8.54 -15.05
CA GLN A 124 0.47 -8.33 -14.83
C GLN A 124 -0.02 -7.15 -15.67
N LEU A 125 -1.09 -7.37 -16.41
CA LEU A 125 -1.85 -6.32 -17.07
C LEU A 125 -3.12 -6.09 -16.27
N ALA A 126 -3.39 -4.86 -15.85
CA ALA A 126 -4.57 -4.51 -15.07
C ALA A 126 -5.26 -3.29 -15.66
N TYR A 127 -6.58 -3.33 -15.65
CA TYR A 127 -7.43 -2.17 -15.93
C TYR A 127 -8.31 -1.89 -14.72
N GLN A 128 -8.33 -0.64 -14.30
CA GLN A 128 -9.11 -0.15 -13.16
C GLN A 128 -9.88 1.10 -13.58
N ARG A 129 -11.14 1.16 -13.19
CA ARG A 129 -11.96 2.35 -13.34
C ARG A 129 -12.41 2.85 -11.98
N TYR A 130 -12.11 4.10 -11.70
CA TYR A 130 -12.53 4.84 -10.52
C TYR A 130 -13.73 5.71 -10.89
N MET A 131 -14.76 5.69 -10.08
CA MET A 131 -15.96 6.52 -10.20
C MET A 131 -16.17 7.21 -8.86
N MET A 132 -16.07 8.54 -8.84
CA MET A 132 -16.09 9.34 -7.62
C MET A 132 -17.19 10.37 -7.67
N LYS A 133 -17.90 10.53 -6.56
CA LYS A 133 -18.87 11.61 -6.36
C LYS A 133 -18.62 12.24 -5.00
N ASN A 134 -18.33 13.54 -5.00
CA ASN A 134 -18.03 14.35 -3.80
C ASN A 134 -17.00 13.71 -2.85
N TRP A 135 -16.04 12.96 -3.41
CA TRP A 135 -15.02 12.23 -2.65
C TRP A 135 -13.84 13.15 -2.36
N SER A 136 -13.81 13.71 -1.13
CA SER A 136 -12.84 14.75 -0.73
C SER A 136 -11.42 14.26 -0.42
N TYR A 137 -11.21 12.94 -0.44
CA TYR A 137 -9.94 12.34 -0.04
C TYR A 137 -8.93 12.18 -1.18
N MET A 138 -9.28 12.58 -2.40
CA MET A 138 -8.38 12.56 -3.56
C MET A 138 -8.29 13.93 -4.20
N LEU A 139 -7.26 14.13 -5.04
CA LEU A 139 -7.10 15.38 -5.79
C LEU A 139 -8.25 15.67 -6.73
N MET A 140 -8.95 14.63 -7.20
CA MET A 140 -10.16 14.74 -8.01
C MET A 140 -11.36 14.27 -7.17
N ASN A 141 -12.30 15.14 -6.89
CA ASN A 141 -13.44 14.85 -6.02
C ASN A 141 -14.64 14.25 -6.76
N ASN A 142 -14.78 14.56 -8.04
CA ASN A 142 -15.91 14.15 -8.88
C ASN A 142 -15.41 13.66 -10.23
N GLY A 143 -16.07 12.62 -10.75
CA GLY A 143 -15.84 12.12 -12.10
C GLY A 143 -15.28 10.72 -12.16
N ASN A 144 -14.76 10.35 -13.32
CA ASN A 144 -14.28 9.01 -13.62
C ASN A 144 -12.81 9.05 -14.05
N ALA A 145 -11.99 8.17 -13.50
CA ALA A 145 -10.61 7.99 -13.92
C ALA A 145 -10.37 6.52 -14.35
N ASN A 146 -9.60 6.32 -15.40
CA ASN A 146 -9.25 5.01 -15.91
C ASN A 146 -7.75 4.80 -15.75
N ASN A 147 -7.35 3.64 -15.26
CA ASN A 147 -5.97 3.24 -15.12
C ASN A 147 -5.75 1.91 -15.86
N LEU A 148 -4.98 1.94 -16.92
CA LEU A 148 -4.49 0.75 -17.60
C LEU A 148 -3.00 0.64 -17.32
N ASN A 149 -2.59 -0.39 -16.59
CA ASN A 149 -1.20 -0.53 -16.20
C ASN A 149 -0.63 -1.92 -16.51
N LEU A 150 0.66 -1.93 -16.81
CA LEU A 150 1.48 -3.12 -16.98
C LEU A 150 2.51 -3.14 -15.85
N THR A 151 2.42 -4.14 -14.99
CA THR A 151 3.39 -4.36 -13.91
C THR A 151 4.31 -5.51 -14.28
N ILE A 152 5.61 -5.29 -14.21
CA ILE A 152 6.65 -6.31 -14.38
C ILE A 152 7.41 -6.37 -13.06
N SER A 153 7.47 -7.56 -12.45
CA SER A 153 8.14 -7.76 -11.17
C SER A 153 9.11 -8.93 -11.23
N LEU A 154 10.30 -8.73 -10.70
CA LEU A 154 11.32 -9.73 -10.52
C LEU A 154 11.53 -9.92 -9.01
N ASN A 155 11.20 -11.10 -8.53
CA ASN A 155 11.30 -11.46 -7.11
C ASN A 155 12.32 -12.57 -6.93
N ARG A 156 13.13 -12.48 -5.87
CA ARG A 156 14.05 -13.52 -5.43
C ARG A 156 13.87 -13.77 -3.94
N THR A 157 13.63 -15.00 -3.55
CA THR A 157 13.49 -15.40 -2.16
C THR A 157 14.32 -16.64 -1.91
N SER A 158 15.38 -16.50 -1.11
CA SER A 158 16.31 -17.57 -0.77
C SER A 158 16.49 -17.74 0.75
N THR A 159 15.50 -17.32 1.53
CA THR A 159 15.52 -17.41 2.99
C THR A 159 15.36 -18.86 3.46
N ASP A 160 16.06 -19.22 4.53
CA ASP A 160 16.03 -20.55 5.13
C ASP A 160 14.75 -20.82 5.92
N ASN A 161 14.06 -19.78 6.39
CA ASN A 161 12.83 -19.89 7.18
C ASN A 161 11.92 -18.67 6.91
N GLN A 162 10.61 -18.87 6.91
CA GLN A 162 9.66 -17.80 6.68
C GLN A 162 9.37 -16.95 7.93
N LEU A 163 9.38 -17.56 9.12
CA LEU A 163 9.00 -16.88 10.36
C LEU A 163 10.15 -16.15 11.02
N PHE A 164 11.33 -16.79 11.02
CA PHE A 164 12.56 -16.23 11.55
C PHE A 164 13.72 -16.58 10.62
N PRO A 165 13.90 -15.86 9.51
CA PRO A 165 15.01 -16.07 8.61
C PRO A 165 16.35 -15.80 9.32
N ARG A 166 17.30 -16.74 9.19
CA ARG A 166 18.65 -16.60 9.73
C ARG A 166 19.66 -16.30 8.63
N THR A 167 19.40 -16.84 7.45
CA THR A 167 20.26 -16.67 6.28
C THR A 167 19.43 -16.48 5.01
N GLY A 168 20.06 -15.89 4.01
CA GLY A 168 19.42 -15.69 2.71
C GLY A 168 19.02 -14.25 2.45
N SER A 169 18.26 -14.07 1.38
CA SER A 169 17.81 -12.74 0.96
C SER A 169 16.45 -12.78 0.29
N GLU A 170 15.77 -11.67 0.37
CA GLU A 170 14.54 -11.33 -0.37
C GLU A 170 14.84 -10.09 -1.19
N VAL A 171 14.65 -10.16 -2.50
CA VAL A 171 14.83 -9.02 -3.40
C VAL A 171 13.60 -8.91 -4.28
N GLU A 172 13.06 -7.74 -4.38
CA GLU A 172 11.94 -7.39 -5.25
C GLU A 172 12.32 -6.16 -6.08
N ALA A 173 12.21 -6.27 -7.39
CA ALA A 173 12.33 -5.16 -8.31
C ALA A 173 11.07 -5.12 -9.16
N SER A 174 10.35 -4.02 -9.17
CA SER A 174 9.13 -3.89 -9.95
C SER A 174 9.06 -2.57 -10.71
N VAL A 175 8.46 -2.67 -11.89
CA VAL A 175 8.16 -1.52 -12.75
C VAL A 175 6.68 -1.58 -13.10
N ASN A 176 5.97 -0.50 -12.83
CA ASN A 176 4.57 -0.35 -13.19
C ASN A 176 4.45 0.79 -14.20
N LEU A 177 3.96 0.50 -15.38
CA LEU A 177 3.92 1.41 -16.52
C LEU A 177 2.47 1.56 -16.99
N THR A 178 2.06 2.79 -17.23
CA THR A 178 0.84 3.10 -17.97
C THR A 178 1.19 3.63 -19.36
N PRO A 179 0.30 3.58 -20.34
CA PRO A 179 0.52 4.27 -21.59
C PRO A 179 0.67 5.79 -21.38
N PRO A 180 1.55 6.46 -22.13
CA PRO A 180 1.77 7.89 -22.03
C PRO A 180 0.66 8.68 -22.74
N TRP A 181 -0.54 8.68 -22.19
CA TRP A 181 -1.74 9.26 -22.80
C TRP A 181 -1.59 10.73 -23.16
N SER A 182 -0.87 11.50 -22.32
CA SER A 182 -0.63 12.93 -22.57
C SER A 182 0.25 13.21 -23.79
N LEU A 183 1.07 12.25 -24.18
CA LEU A 183 1.92 12.36 -25.38
C LEU A 183 1.18 11.88 -26.64
N MET A 184 0.06 11.16 -26.46
CA MET A 184 -0.74 10.59 -27.55
C MET A 184 -1.93 11.47 -27.94
N ASN A 185 -2.28 12.44 -27.09
CA ASN A 185 -3.34 13.39 -27.36
C ASN A 185 -2.76 14.81 -27.38
N ASN A 186 -3.25 15.68 -28.22
CA ASN A 186 -2.75 17.05 -28.37
C ASN A 186 -3.40 18.03 -27.36
N LYS A 187 -3.56 17.62 -26.09
CA LYS A 187 -4.16 18.45 -25.06
C LYS A 187 -3.14 19.33 -24.36
N ASP A 188 -3.54 20.55 -24.05
CA ASP A 188 -2.74 21.49 -23.27
C ASP A 188 -2.88 21.23 -21.76
N TYR A 189 -2.09 20.30 -21.26
CA TYR A 189 -2.08 19.96 -19.83
C TYR A 189 -1.51 21.06 -18.92
N GLU A 190 -0.81 22.05 -19.47
CA GLU A 190 -0.27 23.17 -18.71
C GLU A 190 -1.36 24.07 -18.15
N HIS A 191 -2.40 24.33 -18.94
CA HIS A 191 -3.48 25.24 -18.59
C HIS A 191 -4.73 24.52 -18.03
N LEU A 192 -4.81 23.19 -18.15
CA LEU A 192 -5.93 22.41 -17.61
C LEU A 192 -5.91 22.34 -16.07
N ALA A 193 -7.05 22.70 -15.45
CA ALA A 193 -7.30 22.64 -14.01
C ALA A 193 -6.28 23.42 -13.16
N THR A 194 -5.91 24.61 -13.59
CA THR A 194 -4.98 25.50 -12.87
C THR A 194 -5.71 26.45 -11.92
N ASN A 195 -6.89 26.94 -12.28
CA ASN A 195 -7.67 27.89 -11.49
C ASN A 195 -8.78 27.17 -10.71
N ARG A 196 -8.58 26.93 -9.42
CA ARG A 196 -9.54 26.27 -8.52
C ARG A 196 -10.86 27.01 -8.36
N ASN A 197 -10.90 28.32 -8.65
CA ASN A 197 -12.10 29.15 -8.54
C ASN A 197 -12.87 29.23 -9.86
N SER A 198 -12.40 28.60 -10.91
CA SER A 198 -13.10 28.55 -12.20
C SER A 198 -14.37 27.68 -12.10
N PRO A 199 -15.50 28.09 -12.67
CA PRO A 199 -16.70 27.25 -12.75
C PRO A 199 -16.45 25.97 -13.59
N THR A 200 -15.45 25.97 -14.46
CA THR A 200 -15.07 24.83 -15.32
C THR A 200 -14.04 23.90 -14.66
N TYR A 201 -13.52 24.25 -13.48
CA TYR A 201 -12.43 23.52 -12.83
C TYR A 201 -12.69 22.01 -12.68
N ALA A 202 -13.90 21.62 -12.27
CA ALA A 202 -14.25 20.21 -12.10
C ALA A 202 -14.27 19.47 -13.46
N GLN A 203 -14.72 20.11 -14.53
CA GLN A 203 -14.71 19.54 -15.87
C GLN A 203 -13.27 19.40 -16.40
N GLU A 204 -12.46 20.42 -16.18
CA GLU A 204 -11.03 20.41 -16.55
C GLU A 204 -10.26 19.34 -15.78
N GLN A 205 -10.55 19.14 -14.50
CA GLN A 205 -9.99 18.02 -13.71
C GLN A 205 -10.41 16.66 -14.28
N GLN A 206 -11.69 16.49 -14.61
CA GLN A 206 -12.20 15.28 -15.23
C GLN A 206 -11.50 15.00 -16.57
N GLU A 207 -11.27 16.02 -17.37
CA GLU A 207 -10.58 15.89 -18.64
C GLU A 207 -9.09 15.56 -18.46
N LYS A 208 -8.43 16.20 -17.50
CA LYS A 208 -7.01 15.99 -17.15
C LYS A 208 -6.72 14.59 -16.67
N TYR A 209 -7.55 14.07 -15.75
CA TYR A 209 -7.34 12.79 -15.08
C TYR A 209 -8.21 11.65 -15.60
N ARG A 210 -8.85 11.82 -16.75
CA ARG A 210 -9.66 10.78 -17.37
C ARG A 210 -8.90 9.49 -17.62
N TRP A 211 -7.64 9.60 -18.00
CA TRP A 211 -6.69 8.52 -18.13
C TRP A 211 -5.47 8.81 -17.27
N ILE A 212 -5.28 7.97 -16.28
CA ILE A 212 -4.13 8.06 -15.37
C ILE A 212 -2.89 7.63 -16.12
N GLU A 213 -1.81 8.40 -15.96
CA GLU A 213 -0.52 8.07 -16.54
C GLU A 213 0.60 8.24 -15.53
N TYR A 214 1.49 7.27 -15.47
CA TYR A 214 2.70 7.28 -14.65
C TYR A 214 3.64 6.15 -15.05
N HIS A 215 4.87 6.24 -14.57
CA HIS A 215 5.78 5.11 -14.46
C HIS A 215 6.30 5.03 -13.03
N LYS A 216 6.14 3.87 -12.39
CA LYS A 216 6.50 3.64 -11.00
C LYS A 216 7.57 2.56 -10.92
N TRP A 217 8.67 2.87 -10.26
CA TRP A 217 9.82 2.00 -10.10
C TRP A 217 9.99 1.72 -8.62
N LYS A 218 10.11 0.45 -8.26
CA LYS A 218 10.31 0.05 -6.87
C LYS A 218 11.42 -0.98 -6.80
N PHE A 219 12.27 -0.81 -5.80
CA PHE A 219 13.28 -1.77 -5.44
C PHE A 219 13.23 -2.00 -3.93
N LYS A 220 13.22 -3.26 -3.53
CA LYS A 220 13.23 -3.68 -2.14
C LYS A 220 14.17 -4.86 -1.98
N ALA A 221 15.07 -4.77 -1.03
CA ALA A 221 15.97 -5.86 -0.70
C ALA A 221 16.06 -6.02 0.81
N LYS A 222 15.97 -7.26 1.27
CA LYS A 222 16.26 -7.67 2.66
C LYS A 222 17.31 -8.74 2.62
N THR A 223 18.28 -8.69 3.54
CA THR A 223 19.26 -9.77 3.73
C THR A 223 19.29 -10.19 5.18
N TYR A 224 19.54 -11.44 5.42
CA TYR A 224 19.62 -12.04 6.75
C TYR A 224 20.97 -12.73 6.91
N THR A 225 21.68 -12.40 7.98
CA THR A 225 22.99 -12.95 8.29
C THR A 225 23.02 -13.42 9.74
N ALA A 226 23.14 -14.71 9.95
CA ALA A 226 23.37 -15.27 11.28
C ALA A 226 24.77 -14.88 11.77
N LEU A 227 24.86 -14.25 12.95
CA LEU A 227 26.12 -13.78 13.52
C LEU A 227 26.81 -14.86 14.38
N SER A 228 26.08 -15.91 14.72
CA SER A 228 26.64 -17.06 15.48
C SER A 228 25.97 -18.37 15.05
N GLY A 229 26.57 -19.49 15.41
CA GLY A 229 26.01 -20.81 15.13
C GLY A 229 24.84 -21.18 16.05
N GLY A 230 24.09 -22.22 15.65
CA GLY A 230 22.95 -22.73 16.40
C GLY A 230 21.60 -22.21 15.97
N GLN A 231 20.56 -22.80 16.55
CA GLN A 231 19.17 -22.40 16.21
C GLN A 231 18.79 -21.04 16.84
N LYS A 232 19.22 -20.79 18.06
CA LYS A 232 19.04 -19.52 18.77
C LYS A 232 20.32 -18.69 18.61
N CYS A 233 20.34 -17.81 17.63
CA CYS A 233 21.47 -16.96 17.32
C CYS A 233 21.03 -15.54 17.06
N PHE A 234 21.95 -14.60 17.22
CA PHE A 234 21.73 -13.24 16.72
C PHE A 234 21.71 -13.25 15.20
N VAL A 235 20.75 -12.56 14.63
CA VAL A 235 20.61 -12.38 13.18
C VAL A 235 20.63 -10.89 12.87
N LEU A 236 21.52 -10.50 11.97
CA LEU A 236 21.51 -9.16 11.40
C LEU A 236 20.62 -9.16 10.16
N MET A 237 19.56 -8.39 10.18
CA MET A 237 18.72 -8.09 9.01
C MET A 237 19.07 -6.71 8.48
N THR A 238 19.31 -6.62 7.18
CA THR A 238 19.47 -5.34 6.49
C THR A 238 18.33 -5.17 5.49
N ARG A 239 17.84 -3.94 5.32
CA ARG A 239 16.79 -3.60 4.38
C ARG A 239 17.15 -2.34 3.63
N VAL A 240 16.89 -2.36 2.32
CA VAL A 240 16.96 -1.21 1.43
C VAL A 240 15.67 -1.17 0.63
N GLU A 241 14.99 -0.04 0.63
CA GLU A 241 13.80 0.20 -0.19
C GLU A 241 13.94 1.54 -0.90
N LEU A 242 13.60 1.54 -2.18
CA LEU A 242 13.59 2.73 -3.04
C LEU A 242 12.32 2.72 -3.87
N GLY A 243 11.68 3.87 -3.99
CA GLY A 243 10.52 4.03 -4.85
C GLY A 243 10.58 5.37 -5.58
N LEU A 244 10.26 5.32 -6.87
CA LEU A 244 10.18 6.49 -7.74
C LEU A 244 8.89 6.44 -8.54
N LEU A 245 8.10 7.49 -8.46
CA LEU A 245 6.91 7.70 -9.27
C LEU A 245 7.16 8.87 -10.22
N GLY A 246 7.28 8.58 -11.49
CA GLY A 246 7.51 9.57 -12.53
C GLY A 246 6.24 9.86 -13.35
N ALA A 247 6.25 10.98 -14.04
CA ALA A 247 5.24 11.38 -14.98
C ALA A 247 5.86 11.58 -16.37
N TYR A 248 5.15 11.18 -17.43
CA TYR A 248 5.57 11.42 -18.81
C TYR A 248 5.44 12.90 -19.18
N ASN A 249 4.45 13.58 -18.59
CA ASN A 249 4.23 15.01 -18.74
C ASN A 249 4.34 15.71 -17.38
N LYS A 250 5.21 16.72 -17.27
CA LYS A 250 5.45 17.48 -16.01
C LYS A 250 4.19 18.15 -15.43
N TYR A 251 3.21 18.47 -16.28
CA TYR A 251 1.96 19.10 -15.89
C TYR A 251 0.83 18.12 -15.58
N ASN A 252 1.03 16.81 -15.86
CA ASN A 252 0.06 15.74 -15.62
C ASN A 252 0.64 14.67 -14.69
N LYS A 253 0.98 15.07 -13.45
CA LYS A 253 1.40 14.12 -12.43
C LYS A 253 0.19 13.34 -11.93
N SER A 254 0.34 12.01 -11.80
CA SER A 254 -0.72 11.16 -11.27
C SER A 254 -1.12 11.60 -9.86
N PRO A 255 -2.41 11.78 -9.57
CA PRO A 255 -2.90 12.00 -8.21
C PRO A 255 -3.04 10.70 -7.41
N PHE A 256 -2.82 9.57 -8.06
CA PHE A 256 -2.88 8.23 -7.50
C PHE A 256 -1.47 7.63 -7.43
N GLU A 257 -1.30 6.57 -6.67
CA GLU A 257 -0.05 5.82 -6.57
C GLU A 257 1.12 6.54 -5.86
N THR A 258 0.85 7.66 -5.21
CA THR A 258 1.84 8.40 -4.42
C THR A 258 2.28 7.63 -3.18
N TYR A 259 3.35 8.07 -2.53
CA TYR A 259 3.87 7.45 -1.32
C TYR A 259 3.49 8.25 -0.08
N TYR A 260 3.03 7.55 0.95
CA TYR A 260 2.70 8.08 2.26
C TYR A 260 3.68 7.51 3.28
N VAL A 261 4.69 8.31 3.66
CA VAL A 261 5.86 7.82 4.38
C VAL A 261 5.86 8.27 5.84
N GLY A 262 6.08 7.31 6.73
CA GLY A 262 6.13 7.47 8.19
C GLY A 262 5.19 6.51 8.91
N GLY A 263 5.41 6.33 10.19
CA GLY A 263 4.56 5.53 11.07
C GLY A 263 4.80 4.03 10.98
N ASP A 264 3.73 3.29 11.24
CA ASP A 264 3.73 1.83 11.35
C ASP A 264 3.66 1.08 10.01
N GLY A 265 3.45 1.80 8.90
CA GLY A 265 3.31 1.18 7.58
C GLY A 265 2.00 0.42 7.36
N MET A 266 1.08 0.45 8.33
CA MET A 266 -0.22 -0.20 8.17
C MET A 266 -1.16 0.63 7.30
N SER A 267 -1.74 -0.02 6.30
CA SER A 267 -2.48 0.64 5.21
C SER A 267 -3.94 0.97 5.52
N GLY A 268 -4.32 1.15 6.79
CA GLY A 268 -5.72 1.36 7.18
C GLY A 268 -6.43 2.52 6.47
N TYR A 269 -5.71 3.58 6.15
CA TYR A 269 -6.24 4.76 5.46
C TYR A 269 -5.74 4.92 4.01
N SER A 270 -4.60 4.35 3.63
CA SER A 270 -3.96 4.60 2.34
C SER A 270 -4.76 4.11 1.14
N SER A 271 -5.55 3.05 1.31
CA SER A 271 -6.42 2.54 0.23
C SER A 271 -7.52 3.52 -0.18
N TYR A 272 -7.95 4.41 0.73
CA TYR A 272 -8.94 5.45 0.42
C TYR A 272 -8.35 6.60 -0.40
N TYR A 273 -7.05 6.82 -0.30
CA TYR A 273 -6.35 7.94 -0.93
C TYR A 273 -5.58 7.54 -2.20
N GLY A 274 -5.55 6.26 -2.55
CA GLY A 274 -4.75 5.74 -3.66
C GLY A 274 -3.24 5.89 -3.43
N GLU A 275 -2.82 5.91 -2.17
CA GLU A 275 -1.45 6.06 -1.74
C GLU A 275 -0.87 4.72 -1.27
N GLU A 276 0.43 4.56 -1.43
CA GLU A 276 1.17 3.43 -0.87
C GLU A 276 1.84 3.83 0.44
N THR A 277 1.44 3.20 1.53
CA THR A 277 2.00 3.47 2.86
C THR A 277 3.35 2.81 3.03
N ILE A 278 4.35 3.60 3.42
CA ILE A 278 5.70 3.15 3.71
C ILE A 278 6.00 3.45 5.19
N GLY A 279 6.21 2.41 5.97
CA GLY A 279 6.54 2.57 7.38
C GLY A 279 7.94 3.17 7.58
N LEU A 280 8.06 4.10 8.52
CA LEU A 280 9.33 4.59 9.06
C LEU A 280 9.14 4.81 10.56
N ARG A 281 9.64 3.91 11.36
CA ARG A 281 9.43 3.90 12.81
C ARG A 281 10.08 5.12 13.48
N GLY A 282 9.47 5.62 14.56
CA GLY A 282 9.91 6.85 15.25
C GLY A 282 9.30 8.14 14.70
N TYR A 283 8.39 8.03 13.73
CA TYR A 283 7.68 9.13 13.12
C TYR A 283 6.18 8.85 13.06
N GLU A 284 5.35 9.88 13.09
CA GLU A 284 3.90 9.73 12.92
C GLU A 284 3.56 9.34 11.46
N ASN A 285 2.39 8.73 11.26
CA ASN A 285 1.92 8.30 9.95
C ASN A 285 1.91 9.48 8.96
N GLY A 286 2.60 9.31 7.82
CA GLY A 286 2.70 10.30 6.75
C GLY A 286 3.53 11.55 7.05
N SER A 287 4.04 11.72 8.26
CA SER A 287 4.75 12.95 8.66
C SER A 287 6.03 13.21 7.88
N VAL A 288 6.65 12.17 7.34
CA VAL A 288 7.89 12.28 6.55
C VAL A 288 7.62 12.75 5.13
N SER A 289 6.49 12.34 4.54
CA SER A 289 6.09 12.77 3.18
C SER A 289 5.40 14.13 3.14
N TYR A 290 5.04 14.71 4.28
CA TYR A 290 4.32 15.98 4.33
C TYR A 290 5.18 17.17 3.85
N SER A 291 4.56 18.01 3.04
CA SER A 291 5.07 19.33 2.67
C SER A 291 3.95 20.36 2.75
N ALA A 292 4.22 21.54 3.30
CA ALA A 292 3.24 22.63 3.40
C ALA A 292 2.65 23.07 2.04
N SER A 293 3.40 22.86 0.95
CA SER A 293 2.96 23.22 -0.41
C SER A 293 2.14 22.14 -1.11
N THR A 294 2.28 20.88 -0.72
CA THR A 294 1.77 19.73 -1.49
C THR A 294 1.01 18.71 -0.67
N GLY A 295 0.92 18.91 0.66
CA GLY A 295 0.28 17.95 1.55
C GLY A 295 1.16 16.70 1.75
N TYR A 296 0.53 15.53 1.84
CA TYR A 296 1.19 14.25 2.14
C TYR A 296 1.67 13.46 0.92
N TYR A 297 1.63 14.04 -0.27
CA TYR A 297 1.95 13.35 -1.52
C TYR A 297 3.46 13.34 -1.79
N ALA A 298 4.07 12.16 -1.80
CA ALA A 298 5.46 11.99 -2.21
C ALA A 298 5.55 11.16 -3.50
N TYR A 299 6.51 11.55 -4.35
CA TYR A 299 6.78 10.92 -5.65
C TYR A 299 8.08 10.11 -5.65
N ALA A 300 8.86 10.22 -4.58
CA ALA A 300 10.02 9.38 -4.35
C ALA A 300 10.18 9.11 -2.86
N TYR A 301 10.72 7.94 -2.52
CA TYR A 301 11.14 7.64 -1.16
C TYR A 301 12.35 6.74 -1.16
N ASP A 302 13.08 6.79 -0.07
CA ASP A 302 14.04 5.77 0.32
C ASP A 302 13.82 5.33 1.77
N ARG A 303 14.28 4.13 2.07
CA ARG A 303 14.28 3.56 3.41
C ARG A 303 15.40 2.56 3.57
N PHE A 304 16.15 2.70 4.65
CA PHE A 304 17.23 1.80 5.05
C PHE A 304 16.96 1.36 6.48
N SER A 305 17.11 0.06 6.76
CA SER A 305 16.97 -0.46 8.11
C SER A 305 18.07 -1.47 8.40
N LEU A 306 18.60 -1.41 9.62
CA LEU A 306 19.43 -2.46 10.22
C LEU A 306 18.72 -2.93 11.47
N GLU A 307 18.49 -4.24 11.58
CA GLU A 307 17.88 -4.85 12.76
C GLU A 307 18.75 -5.97 13.28
N LEU A 308 19.03 -5.96 14.56
CA LEU A 308 19.63 -7.09 15.27
C LEU A 308 18.52 -7.85 16.00
N ARG A 309 18.28 -9.09 15.59
CA ARG A 309 17.17 -9.94 16.04
C ARG A 309 17.71 -11.09 16.88
N TYR A 310 16.99 -11.45 17.95
CA TYR A 310 17.29 -12.62 18.76
C TYR A 310 16.03 -13.42 19.10
N PRO A 311 15.99 -14.74 18.82
CA PRO A 311 14.82 -15.56 19.06
C PRO A 311 14.80 -16.07 20.51
N PHE A 312 13.73 -15.77 21.23
CA PHE A 312 13.47 -16.33 22.55
C PHE A 312 12.83 -17.72 22.45
N LEU A 313 11.85 -17.85 21.53
CA LEU A 313 11.13 -19.09 21.27
C LEU A 313 11.04 -19.31 19.75
N LEU A 314 11.32 -20.54 19.33
CA LEU A 314 11.20 -21.00 17.94
C LEU A 314 10.28 -22.23 17.89
N GLY A 315 9.39 -22.29 16.93
CA GLY A 315 8.43 -23.39 16.75
C GLY A 315 7.10 -22.90 16.17
N ASN A 316 6.01 -23.60 16.52
CA ASN A 316 4.68 -23.18 16.09
C ASN A 316 4.32 -21.77 16.58
N THR A 317 4.74 -21.43 17.79
CA THR A 317 4.78 -20.05 18.27
C THR A 317 6.22 -19.59 18.21
N THR A 318 6.48 -18.51 17.50
CA THR A 318 7.81 -17.92 17.39
C THR A 318 7.80 -16.54 18.05
N ILE A 319 8.73 -16.31 18.98
CA ILE A 319 8.89 -15.03 19.70
C ILE A 319 10.33 -14.58 19.56
N TYR A 320 10.54 -13.37 19.08
CA TYR A 320 11.86 -12.76 19.02
C TYR A 320 11.85 -11.28 19.36
N GLY A 321 12.93 -10.83 19.96
CA GLY A 321 13.20 -9.43 20.20
C GLY A 321 14.09 -8.86 19.11
N LEU A 322 14.01 -7.57 18.92
CA LEU A 322 14.86 -6.86 17.98
C LEU A 322 15.24 -5.46 18.49
N THR A 323 16.37 -5.00 18.07
CA THR A 323 16.78 -3.59 18.14
C THR A 323 17.10 -3.14 16.73
N PHE A 324 16.81 -1.88 16.42
CA PHE A 324 16.94 -1.40 15.07
C PHE A 324 17.41 0.05 14.99
N VAL A 325 17.98 0.37 13.85
CA VAL A 325 18.18 1.75 13.37
C VAL A 325 17.55 1.84 11.98
N GLU A 326 16.83 2.92 11.74
CA GLU A 326 16.21 3.22 10.44
C GLU A 326 16.59 4.60 9.97
N ALA A 327 16.65 4.75 8.67
CA ALA A 327 16.85 6.03 8.00
C ALA A 327 16.05 6.03 6.70
N GLY A 328 15.40 7.13 6.39
CA GLY A 328 14.65 7.27 5.15
C GLY A 328 14.11 8.67 4.97
N ASN A 329 13.59 8.95 3.80
CA ASN A 329 12.99 10.24 3.47
C ASN A 329 11.98 10.09 2.32
N ALA A 330 11.28 11.19 2.04
CA ALA A 330 10.34 11.27 0.94
C ALA A 330 10.44 12.62 0.23
N TRP A 331 10.22 12.63 -1.08
CA TRP A 331 10.33 13.83 -1.92
C TRP A 331 9.12 13.98 -2.82
N TYR A 332 8.60 15.19 -2.86
CA TYR A 332 7.56 15.59 -3.81
C TYR A 332 8.10 15.72 -5.25
N ASP A 333 9.36 16.16 -5.39
CA ASP A 333 10.02 16.34 -6.68
C ASP A 333 11.13 15.30 -6.83
N THR A 334 10.95 14.38 -7.78
CA THR A 334 11.95 13.34 -8.08
C THR A 334 13.31 13.89 -8.49
N LYS A 335 13.36 15.13 -9.02
CA LYS A 335 14.62 15.81 -9.34
C LYS A 335 15.42 16.23 -8.10
N LYS A 336 14.74 16.36 -6.95
CA LYS A 336 15.35 16.67 -5.65
C LYS A 336 15.70 15.44 -4.84
N PHE A 337 15.53 14.25 -5.41
CA PHE A 337 15.87 13.00 -4.75
C PHE A 337 17.35 12.99 -4.38
N ASN A 338 17.63 12.83 -3.08
CA ASN A 338 18.97 12.71 -2.53
C ASN A 338 18.99 11.62 -1.45
N PRO A 339 19.47 10.41 -1.74
CA PRO A 339 19.43 9.28 -0.82
C PRO A 339 20.23 9.46 0.46
N PHE A 340 21.03 10.52 0.58
CA PHE A 340 21.80 10.84 1.79
C PHE A 340 21.08 11.86 2.70
N SER A 341 19.99 12.48 2.23
CA SER A 341 19.18 13.39 3.04
C SER A 341 18.10 12.60 3.81
N MET A 342 18.50 11.89 4.85
CA MET A 342 17.66 10.95 5.56
C MET A 342 17.18 11.48 6.90
N LYS A 343 16.01 11.03 7.31
CA LYS A 343 15.45 11.16 8.66
C LYS A 343 15.69 9.85 9.40
N ARG A 344 16.32 9.94 10.57
CA ARG A 344 16.89 8.81 11.30
C ARG A 344 16.08 8.49 12.55
N SER A 345 16.00 7.22 12.87
CA SER A 345 15.39 6.74 14.11
C SER A 345 16.12 5.51 14.63
N ALA A 346 15.90 5.19 15.88
CA ALA A 346 16.36 3.97 16.51
C ALA A 346 15.31 3.48 17.51
N GLY A 347 15.30 2.18 17.76
CA GLY A 347 14.30 1.61 18.64
C GLY A 347 14.53 0.15 18.98
N VAL A 348 13.57 -0.39 19.71
CA VAL A 348 13.51 -1.79 20.13
C VAL A 348 12.11 -2.33 19.91
N GLY A 349 11.98 -3.63 19.71
CA GLY A 349 10.68 -4.23 19.49
C GLY A 349 10.63 -5.71 19.82
N VAL A 350 9.43 -6.23 19.86
CA VAL A 350 9.13 -7.65 20.06
C VAL A 350 8.16 -8.10 18.98
N ARG A 351 8.39 -9.32 18.48
CA ARG A 351 7.53 -10.01 17.52
C ARG A 351 7.04 -11.31 18.12
N ILE A 352 5.77 -11.59 17.90
CA ILE A 352 5.11 -12.82 18.31
C ILE A 352 4.33 -13.35 17.11
N PHE A 353 4.67 -14.54 16.66
CA PHE A 353 3.88 -15.26 15.67
C PHE A 353 3.00 -16.30 16.36
N LEU A 354 1.70 -16.21 16.13
CA LEU A 354 0.70 -17.17 16.59
C LEU A 354 0.01 -17.80 15.36
N PRO A 355 -0.10 -19.15 15.28
CA PRO A 355 -0.63 -19.82 14.08
C PRO A 355 -2.02 -19.38 13.64
N MET A 356 -2.87 -18.96 14.59
CA MET A 356 -4.25 -18.54 14.29
C MET A 356 -4.42 -17.05 14.05
N VAL A 357 -3.48 -16.23 14.49
CA VAL A 357 -3.56 -14.76 14.46
C VAL A 357 -2.57 -14.15 13.47
N GLY A 358 -1.47 -14.86 13.20
CA GLY A 358 -0.37 -14.37 12.39
C GLY A 358 0.71 -13.65 13.20
N LEU A 359 1.47 -12.80 12.54
CA LEU A 359 2.53 -12.01 13.15
C LEU A 359 1.95 -10.78 13.84
N MET A 360 2.31 -10.60 15.10
CA MET A 360 2.01 -9.40 15.89
C MET A 360 3.30 -8.82 16.44
N GLY A 361 3.32 -7.53 16.66
CA GLY A 361 4.48 -6.89 17.26
C GLY A 361 4.18 -5.52 17.83
N ILE A 362 5.09 -5.09 18.68
CA ILE A 362 5.13 -3.74 19.22
C ILE A 362 6.57 -3.24 19.16
N ASP A 363 6.73 -2.02 18.66
CA ASP A 363 8.01 -1.32 18.62
C ASP A 363 7.90 -0.01 19.40
N TRP A 364 8.91 0.29 20.18
CA TRP A 364 9.20 1.62 20.65
C TRP A 364 10.36 2.20 19.83
N ALA A 365 10.17 3.41 19.31
CA ALA A 365 11.16 4.06 18.47
C ALA A 365 11.28 5.56 18.81
N TYR A 366 12.47 6.11 18.63
CA TYR A 366 12.75 7.52 18.77
C TYR A 366 13.24 8.12 17.46
N GLY A 367 12.48 9.10 16.92
CA GLY A 367 12.83 9.85 15.73
C GLY A 367 13.70 11.06 16.07
N PHE A 368 14.90 11.14 15.49
CA PHE A 368 15.89 12.18 15.80
C PHE A 368 15.68 13.47 15.02
N ASP A 369 15.11 13.37 13.83
CA ASP A 369 15.03 14.47 12.88
C ASP A 369 13.63 15.14 12.91
N LYS A 370 13.57 16.38 12.43
CA LYS A 370 12.31 17.13 12.40
C LYS A 370 11.44 16.71 11.23
N VAL A 371 10.15 16.50 11.52
CA VAL A 371 9.07 16.23 10.57
C VAL A 371 7.87 17.10 10.89
N TRP A 372 6.92 17.14 9.98
CA TRP A 372 5.65 17.85 10.20
C TRP A 372 4.73 17.03 11.13
N ASN A 373 4.17 17.64 12.16
CA ASN A 373 3.26 17.01 13.11
C ASN A 373 1.79 17.47 12.99
N GLY A 374 1.41 18.01 11.84
CA GLY A 374 0.07 18.59 11.63
C GLY A 374 -0.02 20.09 11.88
N SER A 375 0.91 20.68 12.66
CA SER A 375 0.91 22.11 13.03
C SER A 375 2.26 22.78 12.76
N GLN A 376 3.36 22.09 13.03
CA GLN A 376 4.72 22.65 12.94
C GLN A 376 5.75 21.55 12.69
N TYR A 377 6.95 21.94 12.27
CA TYR A 377 8.08 21.02 12.19
C TYR A 377 8.65 20.75 13.59
N LYS A 378 8.52 19.51 14.05
CA LYS A 378 8.99 19.04 15.36
C LYS A 378 9.78 17.73 15.18
N LYS A 379 10.68 17.41 16.11
CA LYS A 379 11.34 16.09 16.16
C LYS A 379 10.29 14.99 16.24
N GLY A 380 10.51 13.87 15.57
CA GLY A 380 9.64 12.68 15.63
C GLY A 380 9.39 12.23 17.07
N GLY A 381 10.46 12.22 17.88
CA GLY A 381 10.37 11.93 19.33
C GLY A 381 10.05 10.47 19.60
N SER A 382 9.47 10.20 20.76
CA SER A 382 9.11 8.86 21.23
C SER A 382 7.77 8.44 20.62
N GLN A 383 7.76 7.29 19.90
CA GLN A 383 6.59 6.74 19.24
C GLN A 383 6.47 5.24 19.54
N PHE A 384 5.24 4.77 19.69
CA PHE A 384 4.92 3.34 19.72
C PHE A 384 4.25 2.94 18.42
N HIS A 385 4.68 1.81 17.86
CA HIS A 385 4.16 1.26 16.61
C HIS A 385 3.67 -0.15 16.84
N PHE A 386 2.47 -0.44 16.37
CA PHE A 386 1.87 -1.76 16.44
C PHE A 386 1.98 -2.45 15.07
N ILE A 387 2.17 -3.77 15.08
CA ILE A 387 2.25 -4.59 13.87
C ILE A 387 1.21 -5.69 13.98
N LEU A 388 0.42 -5.86 12.94
CA LEU A 388 -0.57 -6.90 12.84
C LEU A 388 -0.56 -7.48 11.41
N GLY A 389 -0.21 -8.77 11.31
CA GLY A 389 -0.25 -9.49 10.03
C GLY A 389 0.83 -9.12 9.00
N GLN A 390 1.62 -8.10 9.25
CA GLN A 390 2.72 -7.65 8.36
C GLN A 390 3.99 -7.43 9.17
N GLU A 391 5.14 -7.61 8.54
CA GLU A 391 6.42 -7.20 9.06
C GLU A 391 6.85 -5.89 8.36
N PHE A 392 7.41 -4.97 9.12
CA PHE A 392 7.96 -3.72 8.58
C PHE A 392 8.98 -3.94 7.48
#